data_3cf22e5c2e96e94971fc045a8f996b4c
#
_entry.id   3cf22e5c2e96e94971fc045a8f996b4c
#
_cell.length_a   1.000
_cell.length_b   1.000
_cell.length_c   1.000
_cell.angle_alpha   90.00
_cell.angle_beta   90.00
_cell.angle_gamma   90.00
#
_symmetry.space_group_name_H-M   'P 1'
#
loop_
_entity.id
_entity.type
_entity.pdbx_description
1 polymer ?
#
loop_
_entity_poly.entity_id
_entity_poly.type
_entity_poly.pdbx_seq_one_letter_code
_entity_poly.pdbx_strand_id
1 'polypeptide(L)'
;GQAPFALASSNSITVNASHLGLSNMNPSGRCYILPCIAGHVGADAAAVALSEEPNRSDDLVLVVDVGTNAEILLGNKSKVLACSSPTGPAFEGAQISSGQRAAPGAIERIEIDQNTKEPRFRVIGCDLWSDEKGFKDAIKNSGVTGICGSGIIEAVAELRMAGLMDESGLIGSAEATGSARCIPEGRTNSYLIYDQSDENGPQISVSQNDIRAIQLAKSALYAGARLLMDEMNIEKVDRVVLAGAFGAHISSKHAMVLGMIPDVPLEKVQSAGNAAGTGA
;
A
#
# COMPACT_ATOMS: atom_id res chain seq x y z
N GLY A 1 -5.57 14.39 19.37
CA GLY A 1 -4.48 14.57 20.33
C GLY A 1 -4.17 16.03 20.57
N GLN A 2 -3.49 16.32 21.65
CA GLN A 2 -2.99 17.67 21.97
C GLN A 2 -1.46 17.69 21.82
N ALA A 3 -0.88 18.86 21.50
CA ALA A 3 0.57 18.98 21.55
C ALA A 3 1.07 18.79 23.00
N PRO A 4 2.14 18.01 23.23
CA PRO A 4 3.03 17.31 22.30
C PRO A 4 2.56 15.87 21.96
N PHE A 5 1.36 15.72 21.40
CA PHE A 5 0.76 14.43 20.98
C PHE A 5 0.33 13.51 22.15
N ALA A 6 0.01 14.10 23.28
CA ALA A 6 -0.61 13.38 24.40
C ALA A 6 -2.08 13.04 24.07
N LEU A 7 -2.55 11.92 24.60
CA LEU A 7 -3.97 11.57 24.53
C LEU A 7 -4.81 12.54 25.36
N ALA A 8 -5.92 13.03 24.79
CA ALA A 8 -6.94 13.75 25.57
C ALA A 8 -7.74 12.79 26.47
N SER A 9 -7.96 11.56 26.01
CA SER A 9 -8.61 10.48 26.76
C SER A 9 -8.11 9.14 26.24
N SER A 10 -7.82 8.21 27.15
CA SER A 10 -7.52 6.80 26.84
C SER A 10 -8.76 5.91 26.97
N ASN A 11 -9.90 6.47 27.36
CA ASN A 11 -11.15 5.73 27.53
C ASN A 11 -12.06 5.91 26.32
N SER A 12 -12.88 4.90 26.05
CA SER A 12 -14.00 5.04 25.12
C SER A 12 -15.01 6.08 25.61
N ILE A 13 -15.72 6.70 24.70
CA ILE A 13 -16.69 7.75 24.98
C ILE A 13 -18.04 7.32 24.40
N THR A 14 -19.11 7.44 25.21
CA THR A 14 -20.47 7.26 24.70
C THR A 14 -21.23 8.58 24.86
N VAL A 15 -21.75 9.11 23.73
CA VAL A 15 -22.49 10.36 23.68
C VAL A 15 -23.82 10.17 22.95
N ASN A 16 -24.78 11.08 23.19
CA ASN A 16 -25.97 11.10 22.37
C ASN A 16 -25.65 11.55 20.94
N ALA A 17 -26.24 10.92 19.97
CA ALA A 17 -26.04 11.20 18.55
C ALA A 17 -26.30 12.69 18.20
N SER A 18 -27.27 13.30 18.85
CA SER A 18 -27.60 14.72 18.70
C SER A 18 -26.44 15.67 19.10
N HIS A 19 -25.60 15.27 20.07
CA HIS A 19 -24.44 16.06 20.47
C HIS A 19 -23.34 16.08 19.40
N LEU A 20 -23.37 15.12 18.46
CA LEU A 20 -22.46 15.05 17.30
C LEU A 20 -23.07 15.62 16.04
N GLY A 21 -24.21 16.32 16.12
CA GLY A 21 -24.91 16.87 14.96
C GLY A 21 -25.63 15.84 14.11
N LEU A 22 -25.80 14.61 14.57
CA LEU A 22 -26.50 13.52 13.86
C LEU A 22 -28.02 13.61 14.13
N SER A 23 -28.60 14.72 13.68
CA SER A 23 -30.01 15.07 13.96
C SER A 23 -31.05 14.17 13.33
N ASN A 24 -30.65 13.41 12.27
CA ASN A 24 -31.54 12.47 11.56
C ASN A 24 -31.60 11.08 12.22
N MET A 25 -30.82 10.85 13.27
CA MET A 25 -30.89 9.63 14.07
C MET A 25 -32.02 9.68 15.09
N ASN A 26 -32.39 8.50 15.60
CA ASN A 26 -33.32 8.42 16.72
C ASN A 26 -32.87 9.36 17.86
N PRO A 27 -33.76 10.17 18.47
CA PRO A 27 -33.38 11.08 19.56
C PRO A 27 -32.68 10.40 20.75
N SER A 28 -32.95 9.11 20.99
CA SER A 28 -32.27 8.28 21.98
C SER A 28 -31.04 7.57 21.48
N GLY A 29 -30.68 7.79 20.21
CA GLY A 29 -29.49 7.20 19.57
C GLY A 29 -28.20 7.60 20.27
N ARG A 30 -27.33 6.64 20.47
CA ARG A 30 -26.01 6.84 21.10
C ARG A 30 -24.92 6.46 20.12
N CYS A 31 -23.83 7.24 20.17
CA CYS A 31 -22.58 6.94 19.48
C CYS A 31 -21.56 6.48 20.48
N TYR A 32 -20.98 5.30 20.23
CA TYR A 32 -19.83 4.80 20.95
C TYR A 32 -18.57 5.14 20.15
N ILE A 33 -17.62 5.80 20.79
CA ILE A 33 -16.35 6.21 20.19
C ILE A 33 -15.27 5.34 20.82
N LEU A 34 -14.56 4.57 19.99
CA LEU A 34 -13.46 3.72 20.42
C LEU A 34 -12.34 4.56 21.06
N PRO A 35 -11.58 3.99 22.01
CA PRO A 35 -10.44 4.68 22.62
C PRO A 35 -9.32 4.85 21.58
N CYS A 36 -8.54 5.91 21.70
CA CYS A 36 -7.25 5.99 21.05
C CYS A 36 -6.22 5.14 21.83
N ILE A 37 -5.31 4.49 21.12
CA ILE A 37 -4.25 3.65 21.73
C ILE A 37 -3.10 4.54 22.22
N ALA A 38 -2.67 5.50 21.38
CA ALA A 38 -1.60 6.45 21.70
C ALA A 38 -1.82 7.79 20.98
N GLY A 39 -0.95 8.76 21.19
CA GLY A 39 -1.06 10.09 20.58
C GLY A 39 -1.09 10.10 19.04
N HIS A 40 -0.41 9.14 18.43
CA HIS A 40 -0.38 8.92 16.98
C HIS A 40 -1.07 7.61 16.52
N VAL A 41 -1.62 6.84 17.44
CA VAL A 41 -2.33 5.57 17.17
C VAL A 41 -3.77 5.75 17.58
N GLY A 42 -4.61 6.00 16.61
CA GLY A 42 -5.99 6.46 16.81
C GLY A 42 -7.00 5.35 17.13
N ALA A 43 -8.26 5.74 17.13
CA ALA A 43 -9.39 4.83 17.32
C ALA A 43 -9.60 3.88 16.13
N ASP A 44 -9.13 4.24 14.96
CA ASP A 44 -9.04 3.41 13.75
C ASP A 44 -8.17 2.17 13.98
N ALA A 45 -6.98 2.35 14.57
CA ALA A 45 -6.13 1.23 14.95
C ALA A 45 -6.79 0.35 16.05
N ALA A 46 -7.55 0.93 16.96
CA ALA A 46 -8.35 0.15 17.93
C ALA A 46 -9.45 -0.66 17.21
N ALA A 47 -10.09 -0.09 16.20
CA ALA A 47 -11.07 -0.79 15.36
C ALA A 47 -10.42 -1.95 14.58
N VAL A 48 -9.23 -1.74 13.99
CA VAL A 48 -8.45 -2.80 13.34
C VAL A 48 -8.12 -3.92 14.33
N ALA A 49 -7.72 -3.57 15.56
CA ALA A 49 -7.46 -4.56 16.62
C ALA A 49 -8.71 -5.38 16.98
N LEU A 50 -9.90 -4.76 16.95
CA LEU A 50 -11.17 -5.46 17.16
C LEU A 50 -11.57 -6.36 15.99
N SER A 51 -11.30 -5.94 14.76
CA SER A 51 -11.58 -6.74 13.56
C SER A 51 -10.67 -7.96 13.44
N GLU A 52 -9.37 -7.77 13.61
CA GLU A 52 -8.37 -8.81 13.35
C GLU A 52 -8.01 -9.65 14.58
N GLU A 53 -8.41 -9.21 15.76
CA GLU A 53 -8.29 -9.91 17.04
C GLU A 53 -6.91 -10.55 17.32
N PRO A 54 -5.77 -9.87 17.11
CA PRO A 54 -4.45 -10.46 17.36
C PRO A 54 -4.30 -10.95 18.81
N ASN A 55 -5.00 -10.31 19.74
CA ASN A 55 -5.04 -10.67 21.16
C ASN A 55 -5.75 -11.99 21.46
N ARG A 56 -6.37 -12.64 20.48
CA ARG A 56 -7.00 -13.96 20.59
C ARG A 56 -6.22 -15.05 19.87
N SER A 57 -5.20 -14.69 19.12
CA SER A 57 -4.38 -15.64 18.36
C SER A 57 -3.27 -16.22 19.23
N ASP A 58 -2.97 -17.51 19.04
CA ASP A 58 -1.74 -18.13 19.53
C ASP A 58 -0.54 -17.73 18.68
N ASP A 59 -0.76 -17.52 17.38
CA ASP A 59 0.24 -17.06 16.41
C ASP A 59 0.62 -15.61 16.68
N LEU A 60 1.89 -15.26 16.41
CA LEU A 60 2.35 -13.87 16.32
C LEU A 60 1.84 -13.26 15.01
N VAL A 61 0.89 -12.35 15.12
CA VAL A 61 0.24 -11.69 14.00
C VAL A 61 0.77 -10.28 13.85
N LEU A 62 1.28 -9.97 12.65
CA LEU A 62 1.58 -8.60 12.24
C LEU A 62 0.41 -8.08 11.39
N VAL A 63 -0.30 -7.09 11.87
CA VAL A 63 -1.34 -6.38 11.11
C VAL A 63 -0.78 -5.05 10.65
N VAL A 64 -0.91 -4.76 9.37
CA VAL A 64 -0.44 -3.53 8.75
C VAL A 64 -1.62 -2.88 8.03
N ASP A 65 -2.17 -1.83 8.63
CA ASP A 65 -3.20 -1.00 8.00
C ASP A 65 -2.51 0.10 7.19
N VAL A 66 -2.53 -0.06 5.87
CA VAL A 66 -1.76 0.77 4.94
C VAL A 66 -2.60 1.94 4.44
N GLY A 67 -2.19 3.14 4.79
CA GLY A 67 -2.74 4.42 4.32
C GLY A 67 -1.63 5.45 4.16
N THR A 68 -1.97 6.72 4.22
CA THR A 68 -1.00 7.84 4.24
C THR A 68 -0.08 7.76 5.48
N ASN A 69 -0.61 7.27 6.59
CA ASN A 69 0.16 6.67 7.66
C ASN A 69 -0.15 5.17 7.68
N ALA A 70 0.77 4.37 8.15
CA ALA A 70 0.52 2.97 8.39
C ALA A 70 0.42 2.71 9.89
N GLU A 71 -0.72 2.20 10.33
CA GLU A 71 -0.90 1.69 11.67
C GLU A 71 -0.50 0.23 11.72
N ILE A 72 0.44 -0.09 12.60
CA ILE A 72 1.03 -1.43 12.69
C ILE A 72 0.69 -2.01 14.06
N LEU A 73 0.10 -3.19 14.08
CA LEU A 73 -0.16 -3.97 15.27
C LEU A 73 0.68 -5.24 15.21
N LEU A 74 1.32 -5.61 16.30
CA LEU A 74 2.08 -6.85 16.40
C LEU A 74 1.78 -7.53 17.73
N GLY A 75 1.39 -8.78 17.69
CA GLY A 75 1.20 -9.53 18.92
C GLY A 75 0.42 -10.82 18.78
N ASN A 76 0.09 -11.34 19.95
CA ASN A 76 -0.72 -12.53 20.15
C ASN A 76 -1.52 -12.39 21.46
N LYS A 77 -2.10 -13.51 21.95
CA LYS A 77 -2.87 -13.53 23.20
C LYS A 77 -2.11 -13.05 24.45
N SER A 78 -0.80 -13.03 24.42
CA SER A 78 0.02 -12.62 25.58
C SER A 78 0.23 -11.13 25.62
N LYS A 79 0.46 -10.49 24.48
CA LYS A 79 0.76 -9.06 24.36
C LYS A 79 0.48 -8.58 22.94
N VAL A 80 -0.08 -7.40 22.79
CA VAL A 80 -0.20 -6.70 21.50
C VAL A 80 0.43 -5.33 21.65
N LEU A 81 1.28 -4.98 20.69
CA LEU A 81 1.90 -3.66 20.56
C LEU A 81 1.35 -2.96 19.33
N ALA A 82 1.39 -1.64 19.34
CA ALA A 82 0.97 -0.81 18.21
C ALA A 82 1.92 0.36 18.00
N CYS A 83 2.11 0.74 16.74
CA CYS A 83 2.77 1.99 16.38
C CYS A 83 2.13 2.57 15.11
N SER A 84 2.37 3.85 14.87
CA SER A 84 2.05 4.53 13.61
C SER A 84 3.34 4.90 12.89
N SER A 85 3.38 4.69 11.59
CA SER A 85 4.54 4.97 10.74
C SER A 85 4.16 5.94 9.62
N PRO A 86 4.90 7.05 9.44
CA PRO A 86 4.60 8.06 8.43
C PRO A 86 5.08 7.61 7.04
N THR A 87 4.32 6.76 6.37
CA THR A 87 4.63 6.25 5.03
C THR A 87 4.50 7.31 3.94
N GLY A 88 3.70 8.32 4.18
CA GLY A 88 3.38 9.34 3.17
C GLY A 88 2.47 8.80 2.06
N PRO A 89 2.12 9.64 1.09
CA PRO A 89 1.10 9.29 0.10
C PRO A 89 1.64 8.55 -1.14
N ALA A 90 2.92 8.14 -1.16
CA ALA A 90 3.53 7.49 -2.31
C ALA A 90 2.85 6.16 -2.66
N PHE A 91 2.47 5.37 -1.65
CA PHE A 91 1.74 4.11 -1.86
C PHE A 91 0.33 4.30 -2.42
N GLU A 92 -0.25 5.48 -2.31
CA GLU A 92 -1.55 5.81 -2.89
C GLU A 92 -1.42 6.38 -4.33
N GLY A 93 -0.21 6.41 -4.90
CA GLY A 93 0.08 6.97 -6.22
C GLY A 93 0.25 8.49 -6.23
N ALA A 94 0.09 9.18 -5.11
CA ALA A 94 0.48 10.58 -4.99
C ALA A 94 2.00 10.71 -4.84
N GLN A 95 2.59 11.77 -5.34
CA GLN A 95 4.05 11.97 -5.43
C GLN A 95 4.77 11.05 -6.45
N ILE A 96 4.02 10.31 -7.25
CA ILE A 96 4.53 9.49 -8.35
C ILE A 96 4.27 10.25 -9.66
N SER A 97 5.26 10.30 -10.55
CA SER A 97 5.22 11.14 -11.77
C SER A 97 4.04 10.79 -12.69
N SER A 98 3.76 9.50 -12.90
CA SER A 98 2.57 9.02 -13.62
C SER A 98 1.48 8.51 -12.67
N GLY A 99 1.54 8.92 -11.39
CA GLY A 99 0.65 8.40 -10.36
C GLY A 99 -0.72 9.05 -10.34
N GLN A 100 -1.73 8.26 -9.98
CA GLN A 100 -3.10 8.74 -9.78
C GLN A 100 -3.84 7.91 -8.73
N ARG A 101 -4.99 8.40 -8.30
CA ARG A 101 -5.91 7.61 -7.47
C ARG A 101 -6.49 6.44 -8.27
N ALA A 102 -6.89 5.38 -7.57
CA ALA A 102 -7.59 4.25 -8.16
C ALA A 102 -8.90 4.72 -8.81
N ALA A 103 -8.94 4.68 -10.14
CA ALA A 103 -10.06 5.08 -10.98
C ALA A 103 -10.02 4.32 -12.31
N PRO A 104 -11.11 4.20 -13.06
CA PRO A 104 -11.09 3.56 -14.38
C PRO A 104 -9.98 4.10 -15.28
N GLY A 105 -9.21 3.20 -15.90
CA GLY A 105 -8.06 3.53 -16.74
C GLY A 105 -6.72 3.60 -16.01
N ALA A 106 -6.69 3.61 -14.67
CA ALA A 106 -5.44 3.51 -13.91
C ALA A 106 -4.85 2.10 -13.99
N ILE A 107 -3.57 1.99 -14.26
CA ILE A 107 -2.82 0.71 -14.19
C ILE A 107 -2.84 0.24 -12.73
N GLU A 108 -3.43 -0.93 -12.50
CA GLU A 108 -3.55 -1.54 -11.16
C GLU A 108 -2.71 -2.79 -10.98
N ARG A 109 -2.39 -3.47 -12.10
CA ARG A 109 -1.55 -4.67 -12.17
C ARG A 109 -0.52 -4.50 -13.24
N ILE A 110 0.69 -4.98 -12.99
CA ILE A 110 1.76 -5.00 -13.96
C ILE A 110 2.62 -6.25 -13.79
N GLU A 111 3.07 -6.79 -14.90
CA GLU A 111 4.06 -7.85 -14.96
C GLU A 111 5.11 -7.48 -16.02
N ILE A 112 6.37 -7.81 -15.78
CA ILE A 112 7.47 -7.60 -16.72
C ILE A 112 8.08 -8.95 -17.05
N ASP A 113 8.04 -9.33 -18.32
CA ASP A 113 8.68 -10.57 -18.77
C ASP A 113 10.18 -10.51 -18.52
N GLN A 114 10.70 -11.52 -17.82
CA GLN A 114 12.11 -11.54 -17.39
C GLN A 114 13.11 -11.70 -18.54
N ASN A 115 12.68 -12.20 -19.70
CA ASN A 115 13.55 -12.39 -20.86
C ASN A 115 13.48 -11.21 -21.81
N THR A 116 12.27 -10.83 -22.24
CA THR A 116 12.05 -9.75 -23.20
C THR A 116 12.11 -8.37 -22.58
N LYS A 117 11.92 -8.28 -21.26
CA LYS A 117 11.81 -7.01 -20.50
C LYS A 117 10.62 -6.14 -20.92
N GLU A 118 9.64 -6.74 -21.58
CA GLU A 118 8.41 -6.06 -21.98
C GLU A 118 7.36 -6.11 -20.88
N PRO A 119 6.66 -5.00 -20.60
CA PRO A 119 5.60 -4.95 -19.62
C PRO A 119 4.27 -5.38 -20.23
N ARG A 120 3.46 -6.04 -19.44
CA ARG A 120 2.02 -6.14 -19.64
C ARG A 120 1.29 -5.64 -18.38
N PHE A 121 0.13 -5.08 -18.55
CA PHE A 121 -0.59 -4.47 -17.44
C PHE A 121 -2.11 -4.61 -17.59
N ARG A 122 -2.80 -4.41 -16.49
CA ARG A 122 -4.27 -4.28 -16.45
C ARG A 122 -4.64 -2.92 -15.88
N VAL A 123 -5.75 -2.39 -16.35
CA VAL A 123 -6.30 -1.13 -15.83
C VAL A 123 -7.60 -1.38 -15.08
N ILE A 124 -7.87 -0.56 -14.09
CA ILE A 124 -9.15 -0.59 -13.37
C ILE A 124 -10.30 -0.43 -14.37
N GLY A 125 -11.26 -1.33 -14.31
CA GLY A 125 -12.41 -1.38 -15.21
C GLY A 125 -12.24 -2.25 -16.45
N CYS A 126 -11.10 -2.96 -16.58
CA CYS A 126 -10.86 -3.92 -17.66
C CYS A 126 -10.15 -5.17 -17.13
N ASP A 127 -10.74 -6.35 -17.34
CA ASP A 127 -10.16 -7.61 -16.90
C ASP A 127 -9.10 -8.18 -17.85
N LEU A 128 -8.96 -7.61 -19.05
CA LEU A 128 -7.96 -8.04 -20.03
C LEU A 128 -6.58 -7.44 -19.73
N TRP A 129 -5.54 -8.20 -20.02
CA TRP A 129 -4.18 -7.69 -20.05
C TRP A 129 -3.93 -6.86 -21.32
N SER A 130 -2.97 -5.93 -21.26
CA SER A 130 -2.67 -4.98 -22.32
C SER A 130 -2.19 -5.66 -23.64
N ASP A 131 -1.68 -6.88 -23.55
CA ASP A 131 -1.24 -7.72 -24.68
C ASP A 131 -2.35 -8.65 -25.21
N GLU A 132 -3.51 -8.70 -24.57
CA GLU A 132 -4.62 -9.56 -25.01
C GLU A 132 -5.46 -8.90 -26.11
N LYS A 133 -5.98 -9.75 -26.98
CA LYS A 133 -6.88 -9.32 -28.06
C LYS A 133 -8.15 -8.70 -27.49
N GLY A 134 -8.48 -7.50 -27.95
CA GLY A 134 -9.68 -6.77 -27.51
C GLY A 134 -9.42 -5.75 -26.39
N PHE A 135 -8.21 -5.73 -25.80
CA PHE A 135 -7.88 -4.77 -24.74
C PHE A 135 -8.16 -3.32 -25.17
N LYS A 136 -7.66 -2.90 -26.36
CA LYS A 136 -7.86 -1.52 -26.85
C LYS A 136 -9.33 -1.15 -27.01
N ASP A 137 -10.16 -2.09 -27.43
CA ASP A 137 -11.61 -1.87 -27.57
C ASP A 137 -12.29 -1.77 -26.20
N ALA A 138 -11.87 -2.63 -25.26
CA ALA A 138 -12.42 -2.64 -23.90
C ALA A 138 -12.15 -1.34 -23.13
N ILE A 139 -10.99 -0.73 -23.35
CA ILE A 139 -10.60 0.54 -22.69
C ILE A 139 -10.94 1.79 -23.49
N LYS A 140 -11.65 1.70 -24.62
CA LYS A 140 -11.92 2.83 -25.54
C LYS A 140 -12.47 4.07 -24.84
N ASN A 141 -13.26 3.90 -23.79
CA ASN A 141 -13.88 5.02 -23.06
C ASN A 141 -13.02 5.53 -21.90
N SER A 142 -12.20 4.69 -21.28
CA SER A 142 -11.36 5.07 -20.13
C SER A 142 -9.94 5.45 -20.54
N GLY A 143 -9.42 4.80 -21.57
CA GLY A 143 -8.00 4.88 -21.92
C GLY A 143 -7.11 4.27 -20.86
N VAL A 144 -5.80 4.53 -20.97
CA VAL A 144 -4.81 4.33 -19.93
C VAL A 144 -4.40 5.70 -19.42
N THR A 145 -4.60 5.99 -18.12
CA THR A 145 -4.55 7.37 -17.61
C THR A 145 -3.42 7.63 -16.61
N GLY A 146 -2.88 6.58 -15.99
CA GLY A 146 -1.81 6.68 -15.00
C GLY A 146 -1.62 5.36 -14.26
N ILE A 147 -0.93 5.39 -13.13
CA ILE A 147 -0.64 4.23 -12.28
C ILE A 147 -1.26 4.47 -10.90
N CYS A 148 -2.08 3.57 -10.40
CA CYS A 148 -2.57 3.66 -9.03
C CYS A 148 -1.59 3.00 -8.04
N GLY A 149 -1.89 3.10 -6.76
CA GLY A 149 -0.99 2.64 -5.70
C GLY A 149 -0.59 1.17 -5.78
N SER A 150 -1.53 0.25 -6.07
CA SER A 150 -1.17 -1.17 -6.27
C SER A 150 -0.27 -1.36 -7.48
N GLY A 151 -0.55 -0.65 -8.58
CA GLY A 151 0.24 -0.71 -9.80
C GLY A 151 1.68 -0.23 -9.62
N ILE A 152 1.92 0.86 -8.86
CA ILE A 152 3.30 1.34 -8.64
C ILE A 152 4.10 0.38 -7.76
N ILE A 153 3.51 -0.24 -6.75
CA ILE A 153 4.17 -1.27 -5.93
C ILE A 153 4.57 -2.46 -6.82
N GLU A 154 3.65 -2.96 -7.65
CA GLU A 154 3.95 -4.05 -8.58
C GLU A 154 5.02 -3.64 -9.59
N ALA A 155 4.92 -2.45 -10.18
CA ALA A 155 5.91 -1.94 -11.15
C ALA A 155 7.33 -1.93 -10.55
N VAL A 156 7.51 -1.38 -9.35
CA VAL A 156 8.82 -1.30 -8.70
C VAL A 156 9.36 -2.69 -8.35
N ALA A 157 8.50 -3.60 -7.87
CA ALA A 157 8.90 -4.97 -7.59
C ALA A 157 9.26 -5.75 -8.85
N GLU A 158 8.49 -5.62 -9.93
CA GLU A 158 8.76 -6.25 -11.22
C GLU A 158 10.06 -5.71 -11.86
N LEU A 159 10.35 -4.40 -11.77
CA LEU A 159 11.64 -3.85 -12.19
C LEU A 159 12.81 -4.52 -11.49
N ARG A 160 12.68 -4.78 -10.17
CA ARG A 160 13.71 -5.49 -9.39
C ARG A 160 13.84 -6.94 -9.82
N MET A 161 12.73 -7.66 -9.98
CA MET A 161 12.71 -9.08 -10.37
C MET A 161 13.20 -9.30 -11.79
N ALA A 162 12.90 -8.37 -12.70
CA ALA A 162 13.35 -8.43 -14.08
C ALA A 162 14.83 -7.99 -14.28
N GLY A 163 15.52 -7.55 -13.21
CA GLY A 163 16.90 -7.06 -13.30
C GLY A 163 17.05 -5.73 -14.02
N LEU A 164 15.98 -4.95 -14.13
CA LEU A 164 15.96 -3.59 -14.69
C LEU A 164 16.38 -2.53 -13.67
N MET A 165 16.28 -2.89 -12.39
CA MET A 165 16.65 -2.08 -11.25
C MET A 165 17.56 -2.88 -10.32
N ASP A 166 18.64 -2.30 -9.85
CA ASP A 166 19.59 -2.93 -8.92
C ASP A 166 19.08 -2.91 -7.45
N GLU A 167 19.89 -3.44 -6.54
CA GLU A 167 19.56 -3.51 -5.09
C GLU A 167 19.51 -2.14 -4.42
N SER A 168 20.23 -1.16 -4.96
CA SER A 168 20.18 0.22 -4.48
C SER A 168 18.94 0.98 -4.94
N GLY A 169 18.18 0.39 -5.86
CA GLY A 169 17.02 0.99 -6.50
C GLY A 169 17.38 1.88 -7.69
N LEU A 170 18.54 1.71 -8.30
CA LEU A 170 18.93 2.43 -9.51
C LEU A 170 18.41 1.70 -10.76
N ILE A 171 17.65 2.41 -11.59
CA ILE A 171 17.20 1.91 -12.89
C ILE A 171 18.39 1.95 -13.87
N GLY A 172 18.71 0.79 -14.46
CA GLY A 172 19.82 0.67 -15.42
C GLY A 172 19.53 1.35 -16.75
N SER A 173 20.58 1.60 -17.54
CA SER A 173 20.42 2.09 -18.91
C SER A 173 19.91 0.99 -19.84
N ALA A 174 19.45 1.36 -21.05
CA ALA A 174 19.05 0.40 -22.07
C ALA A 174 20.16 -0.60 -22.41
N GLU A 175 21.41 -0.14 -22.47
CA GLU A 175 22.58 -0.99 -22.72
C GLU A 175 22.82 -1.98 -21.58
N ALA A 176 22.77 -1.51 -20.32
CA ALA A 176 23.02 -2.34 -19.15
C ALA A 176 21.93 -3.39 -18.90
N THR A 177 20.68 -3.05 -19.19
CA THR A 177 19.52 -3.92 -18.94
C THR A 177 19.09 -4.77 -20.12
N GLY A 178 19.55 -4.39 -21.34
CA GLY A 178 19.09 -4.99 -22.58
C GLY A 178 17.65 -4.58 -22.97
N SER A 179 17.08 -3.54 -22.35
CA SER A 179 15.72 -3.09 -22.59
C SER A 179 15.67 -1.68 -23.16
N ALA A 180 15.12 -1.53 -24.36
CA ALA A 180 14.88 -0.22 -24.97
C ALA A 180 13.87 0.63 -24.19
N ARG A 181 13.12 0.02 -23.24
CA ARG A 181 12.18 0.73 -22.37
C ARG A 181 12.84 1.48 -21.21
N CYS A 182 14.14 1.20 -20.97
CA CYS A 182 14.94 2.01 -20.05
C CYS A 182 15.43 3.26 -20.80
N ILE A 183 14.71 4.35 -20.67
CA ILE A 183 14.96 5.61 -21.38
C ILE A 183 15.74 6.60 -20.50
N PRO A 184 16.70 7.36 -21.05
CA PRO A 184 17.42 8.37 -20.29
C PRO A 184 16.50 9.48 -19.78
N GLU A 185 16.64 9.84 -18.50
CA GLU A 185 15.94 10.94 -17.86
C GLU A 185 16.93 11.76 -17.02
N GLY A 186 17.43 12.86 -17.59
CA GLY A 186 18.46 13.67 -16.96
C GLY A 186 19.76 12.90 -16.73
N ARG A 187 20.09 12.66 -15.44
CA ARG A 187 21.29 11.89 -15.02
C ARG A 187 20.96 10.44 -14.67
N THR A 188 19.72 10.05 -14.77
CA THR A 188 19.20 8.73 -14.40
C THR A 188 18.44 8.13 -15.57
N ASN A 189 17.71 7.04 -15.33
CA ASN A 189 16.84 6.44 -16.29
C ASN A 189 15.44 6.30 -15.70
N SER A 190 14.45 6.22 -16.58
CA SER A 190 13.08 5.80 -16.26
C SER A 190 12.72 4.55 -17.07
N TYR A 191 11.74 3.82 -16.63
CA TYR A 191 11.22 2.66 -17.35
C TYR A 191 9.84 2.97 -17.92
N LEU A 192 9.74 2.85 -19.25
CA LEU A 192 8.54 3.16 -20.04
C LEU A 192 7.59 1.95 -20.02
N ILE A 193 6.43 2.13 -19.39
CA ILE A 193 5.38 1.10 -19.31
C ILE A 193 4.46 1.18 -20.53
N TYR A 194 3.96 2.38 -20.81
CA TYR A 194 3.00 2.62 -21.88
C TYR A 194 3.31 3.92 -22.61
N ASP A 195 3.19 3.91 -23.92
CA ASP A 195 3.40 5.09 -24.77
C ASP A 195 2.34 5.18 -25.86
N GLN A 196 1.63 6.28 -25.85
CA GLN A 196 0.67 6.68 -26.86
C GLN A 196 0.93 8.13 -27.34
N SER A 197 2.15 8.61 -27.18
CA SER A 197 2.54 9.99 -27.50
C SER A 197 2.34 10.33 -28.98
N ASP A 198 2.54 9.36 -29.88
CA ASP A 198 2.31 9.51 -31.32
C ASP A 198 0.84 9.83 -31.66
N GLU A 199 -0.10 9.44 -30.78
CA GLU A 199 -1.53 9.70 -30.92
C GLU A 199 -2.01 10.84 -29.99
N ASN A 200 -1.09 11.67 -29.46
CA ASN A 200 -1.33 12.67 -28.43
C ASN A 200 -1.91 12.11 -27.13
N GLY A 201 -1.68 10.83 -26.88
CA GLY A 201 -2.05 10.14 -25.66
C GLY A 201 -0.95 10.23 -24.59
N PRO A 202 -1.17 9.61 -23.42
CA PRO A 202 -0.22 9.64 -22.32
C PRO A 202 1.02 8.78 -22.60
N GLN A 203 2.15 9.23 -22.03
CA GLN A 203 3.33 8.43 -21.81
C GLN A 203 3.42 8.13 -20.31
N ILE A 204 3.42 6.84 -19.95
CA ILE A 204 3.42 6.38 -18.57
C ILE A 204 4.73 5.63 -18.30
N SER A 205 5.48 6.15 -17.35
CA SER A 205 6.77 5.59 -16.95
C SER A 205 6.92 5.59 -15.42
N VAL A 206 7.90 4.81 -14.96
CA VAL A 206 8.41 4.85 -13.58
C VAL A 206 9.76 5.53 -13.60
N SER A 207 9.87 6.67 -12.96
CA SER A 207 11.09 7.46 -12.87
C SER A 207 11.96 7.03 -11.66
N GLN A 208 13.23 7.48 -11.66
CA GLN A 208 14.11 7.27 -10.51
C GLN A 208 13.59 7.97 -9.24
N ASN A 209 12.89 9.11 -9.38
CA ASN A 209 12.29 9.80 -8.25
C ASN A 209 11.12 9.00 -7.65
N ASP A 210 10.34 8.31 -8.50
CA ASP A 210 9.27 7.44 -8.04
C ASP A 210 9.81 6.27 -7.21
N ILE A 211 10.92 5.65 -7.67
CA ILE A 211 11.61 4.62 -6.90
C ILE A 211 12.02 5.16 -5.52
N ARG A 212 12.57 6.37 -5.44
CA ARG A 212 12.97 6.99 -4.16
C ARG A 212 11.77 7.25 -3.24
N ALA A 213 10.65 7.69 -3.78
CA ALA A 213 9.42 7.89 -3.01
C ALA A 213 8.93 6.56 -2.40
N ILE A 214 8.89 5.48 -3.18
CA ILE A 214 8.53 4.13 -2.71
C ILE A 214 9.55 3.61 -1.69
N GLN A 215 10.85 3.82 -1.89
CA GLN A 215 11.89 3.41 -0.93
C GLN A 215 11.72 4.10 0.42
N LEU A 216 11.41 5.39 0.45
CA LEU A 216 11.18 6.14 1.69
C LEU A 216 9.93 5.62 2.41
N ALA A 217 8.83 5.45 1.69
CA ALA A 217 7.58 4.94 2.25
C ALA A 217 7.75 3.52 2.84
N LYS A 218 8.38 2.60 2.08
CA LYS A 218 8.63 1.24 2.58
C LYS A 218 9.57 1.24 3.79
N SER A 219 10.59 2.12 3.81
CA SER A 219 11.54 2.19 4.91
C SER A 219 10.87 2.63 6.21
N ALA A 220 9.94 3.59 6.13
CA ALA A 220 9.14 4.00 7.26
C ALA A 220 8.28 2.84 7.79
N LEU A 221 7.60 2.13 6.89
CA LEU A 221 6.77 0.97 7.23
C LEU A 221 7.59 -0.14 7.89
N TYR A 222 8.70 -0.53 7.26
CA TYR A 222 9.58 -1.57 7.77
C TYR A 222 10.18 -1.21 9.14
N ALA A 223 10.59 0.06 9.33
CA ALA A 223 11.12 0.53 10.61
C ALA A 223 10.09 0.40 11.74
N GLY A 224 8.81 0.74 11.47
CA GLY A 224 7.73 0.56 12.43
C GLY A 224 7.53 -0.92 12.82
N ALA A 225 7.44 -1.81 11.83
CA ALA A 225 7.31 -3.24 12.08
C ALA A 225 8.52 -3.79 12.85
N ARG A 226 9.74 -3.40 12.47
CA ARG A 226 10.98 -3.85 13.12
C ARG A 226 11.07 -3.38 14.57
N LEU A 227 10.71 -2.14 14.86
CA LEU A 227 10.67 -1.61 16.24
C LEU A 227 9.75 -2.43 17.14
N LEU A 228 8.56 -2.83 16.64
CA LEU A 228 7.66 -3.67 17.41
C LEU A 228 8.22 -5.09 17.61
N MET A 229 8.88 -5.65 16.60
CA MET A 229 9.54 -6.95 16.70
C MET A 229 10.69 -6.92 17.72
N ASP A 230 11.51 -5.87 17.69
CA ASP A 230 12.62 -5.68 18.65
C ASP A 230 12.09 -5.52 20.08
N GLU A 231 11.00 -4.76 20.29
CA GLU A 231 10.36 -4.59 21.59
C GLU A 231 9.76 -5.90 22.16
N MET A 232 9.35 -6.81 21.25
CA MET A 232 8.90 -8.16 21.61
C MET A 232 10.04 -9.17 21.68
N ASN A 233 11.27 -8.78 21.33
CA ASN A 233 12.44 -9.65 21.24
C ASN A 233 12.19 -10.89 20.33
N ILE A 234 11.63 -10.63 19.13
CA ILE A 234 11.33 -11.66 18.12
C ILE A 234 12.00 -11.31 16.78
N GLU A 235 12.34 -12.33 16.02
CA GLU A 235 12.94 -12.20 14.68
C GLU A 235 11.95 -12.49 13.55
N LYS A 236 10.87 -13.21 13.85
CA LYS A 236 9.89 -13.67 12.85
C LYS A 236 8.48 -13.51 13.37
N VAL A 237 7.55 -13.38 12.46
CA VAL A 237 6.11 -13.42 12.70
C VAL A 237 5.52 -14.66 12.05
N ASP A 238 4.41 -15.17 12.56
CA ASP A 238 3.77 -16.36 12.03
C ASP A 238 2.82 -16.04 10.89
N ARG A 239 2.22 -14.85 10.91
CA ARG A 239 1.20 -14.42 9.96
C ARG A 239 1.23 -12.90 9.77
N VAL A 240 0.93 -12.46 8.55
CA VAL A 240 0.78 -11.04 8.20
C VAL A 240 -0.64 -10.78 7.70
N VAL A 241 -1.23 -9.70 8.16
CA VAL A 241 -2.53 -9.20 7.69
C VAL A 241 -2.33 -7.81 7.10
N LEU A 242 -2.65 -7.65 5.81
CA LEU A 242 -2.68 -6.37 5.13
C LEU A 242 -4.10 -5.81 5.22
N ALA A 243 -4.27 -4.71 5.92
CA ALA A 243 -5.52 -4.01 6.12
C ALA A 243 -5.50 -2.65 5.39
N GLY A 244 -6.65 -1.98 5.43
CA GLY A 244 -6.87 -0.71 4.75
C GLY A 244 -7.46 -0.87 3.36
N ALA A 245 -8.18 0.13 2.90
CA ALA A 245 -8.80 0.12 1.57
C ALA A 245 -7.76 -0.07 0.45
N PHE A 246 -6.56 0.48 0.63
CA PHE A 246 -5.43 0.28 -0.26
C PHE A 246 -4.73 -1.07 -0.02
N GLY A 247 -4.50 -1.45 1.24
CA GLY A 247 -3.83 -2.69 1.64
C GLY A 247 -4.47 -3.95 1.04
N ALA A 248 -5.80 -3.92 0.85
CA ALA A 248 -6.54 -5.00 0.22
C ALA A 248 -6.16 -5.29 -1.25
N HIS A 249 -5.57 -4.32 -1.93
CA HIS A 249 -5.19 -4.42 -3.34
C HIS A 249 -3.70 -4.64 -3.56
N ILE A 250 -2.90 -4.63 -2.49
CA ILE A 250 -1.45 -4.88 -2.58
C ILE A 250 -1.21 -6.38 -2.81
N SER A 251 -0.40 -6.70 -3.80
CA SER A 251 0.10 -8.06 -4.01
C SER A 251 1.07 -8.45 -2.90
N SER A 252 0.75 -9.50 -2.15
CA SER A 252 1.59 -10.02 -1.04
C SER A 252 3.01 -10.37 -1.51
N LYS A 253 3.12 -10.98 -2.70
CA LYS A 253 4.42 -11.29 -3.33
C LYS A 253 5.26 -10.03 -3.52
N HIS A 254 4.68 -9.00 -4.13
CA HIS A 254 5.40 -7.77 -4.44
C HIS A 254 5.73 -6.95 -3.18
N ALA A 255 4.84 -6.97 -2.17
CA ALA A 255 5.12 -6.36 -0.87
C ALA A 255 6.34 -7.01 -0.18
N MET A 256 6.47 -8.35 -0.25
CA MET A 256 7.65 -9.05 0.28
C MET A 256 8.91 -8.78 -0.55
N VAL A 257 8.82 -8.81 -1.89
CA VAL A 257 9.96 -8.50 -2.78
C VAL A 257 10.54 -7.13 -2.47
N LEU A 258 9.69 -6.15 -2.18
CA LEU A 258 10.13 -4.82 -1.80
C LEU A 258 10.56 -4.72 -0.33
N GLY A 259 10.33 -5.72 0.49
CA GLY A 259 10.59 -5.68 1.93
C GLY A 259 9.67 -4.68 2.66
N MET A 260 8.44 -4.53 2.22
CA MET A 260 7.41 -3.76 2.93
C MET A 260 6.89 -4.53 4.16
N ILE A 261 6.86 -5.83 4.05
CA ILE A 261 6.48 -6.77 5.12
C ILE A 261 7.56 -7.83 5.30
N PRO A 262 7.66 -8.45 6.49
CA PRO A 262 8.57 -9.57 6.72
C PRO A 262 8.28 -10.75 5.80
N ASP A 263 9.32 -11.53 5.51
CA ASP A 263 9.19 -12.77 4.74
C ASP A 263 8.44 -13.82 5.56
N VAL A 264 7.31 -14.23 5.03
CA VAL A 264 6.49 -15.36 5.51
C VAL A 264 6.02 -16.18 4.31
N PRO A 265 5.59 -17.43 4.46
CA PRO A 265 4.93 -18.15 3.39
C PRO A 265 3.73 -17.34 2.84
N LEU A 266 3.55 -17.29 1.52
CA LEU A 266 2.50 -16.45 0.88
C LEU A 266 1.10 -16.76 1.41
N GLU A 267 0.83 -18.03 1.73
CA GLU A 267 -0.44 -18.48 2.33
C GLU A 267 -0.66 -17.96 3.77
N LYS A 268 0.38 -17.41 4.38
CA LYS A 268 0.31 -16.76 5.70
C LYS A 268 0.09 -15.24 5.62
N VAL A 269 0.00 -14.70 4.41
CA VAL A 269 -0.37 -13.30 4.19
C VAL A 269 -1.84 -13.23 3.80
N GLN A 270 -2.61 -12.49 4.56
CA GLN A 270 -4.05 -12.32 4.36
C GLN A 270 -4.38 -10.85 4.10
N SER A 271 -5.43 -10.60 3.34
CA SER A 271 -6.01 -9.27 3.15
C SER A 271 -7.28 -9.16 3.98
N ALA A 272 -7.35 -8.14 4.84
CA ALA A 272 -8.51 -7.86 5.69
C ALA A 272 -9.43 -6.76 5.11
N GLY A 273 -9.06 -6.16 3.98
CA GLY A 273 -9.84 -5.05 3.44
C GLY A 273 -9.93 -3.88 4.41
N ASN A 274 -11.09 -3.23 4.49
CA ASN A 274 -11.33 -2.12 5.42
C ASN A 274 -11.57 -2.63 6.85
N ALA A 275 -10.51 -3.14 7.48
CA ALA A 275 -10.55 -3.68 8.85
C ALA A 275 -11.00 -2.62 9.88
N ALA A 276 -10.57 -1.37 9.72
CA ALA A 276 -11.00 -0.27 10.58
C ALA A 276 -12.52 -0.04 10.50
N GLY A 277 -13.09 -0.10 9.29
CA GLY A 277 -14.53 0.01 9.09
C GLY A 277 -15.29 -1.22 9.63
N THR A 278 -14.69 -2.41 9.58
CA THR A 278 -15.30 -3.64 10.13
C THR A 278 -15.32 -3.62 11.65
N GLY A 279 -14.29 -3.09 12.30
CA GLY A 279 -14.19 -3.03 13.76
C GLY A 279 -14.92 -1.84 14.39
N ALA A 280 -15.36 -0.85 13.59
CA ALA A 280 -16.10 0.32 14.07
C ALA A 280 -17.59 0.03 14.17
#